data_cfd8da8b9a12fe8a7f7890af9bdefd0c
#
_entry.id   cfd8da8b9a12fe8a7f7890af9bdefd0c
#
_cell.length_a   1.000
_cell.length_b   1.000
_cell.length_c   1.000
_cell.angle_alpha   90.00
_cell.angle_beta   90.00
_cell.angle_gamma   90.00
#
_symmetry.space_group_name_H-M   'P 1'
#
loop_
_entity.id
_entity.type
_entity.pdbx_description
1 polymer ?
#
loop_
_entity_poly.entity_id
_entity_poly.type
_entity_poly.pdbx_seq_one_letter_code
_entity_poly.pdbx_strand_id
1 'polypeptide(L)'
;DLYVSGSTDTGNKGRLASRFGAADGRPKPFDIKHPSKEGWRLRYACIEGPEVGVYHRGRVRGEKIIKLPDYWKDLVDVESVSVQLQPIGAHQDVIVKRWDDQFIYLQAQGGMPVNCFYHVYGARKDVNPLYVEYEGESWKDYPDPNFNPETAPDEPNYNDPEYRTKRNTITI
;
A
#
# COMPACT_ATOMS: atom_id res chain seq x y z
N ASP A 1 -16.12 -23.60 -6.39
CA ASP A 1 -15.45 -23.41 -7.69
C ASP A 1 -14.95 -22.02 -7.78
N LEU A 2 -13.64 -21.89 -7.80
CA LEU A 2 -13.00 -20.67 -8.15
C LEU A 2 -13.20 -20.47 -9.66
N TYR A 3 -14.20 -19.70 -10.02
CA TYR A 3 -14.37 -19.32 -11.39
C TYR A 3 -13.38 -18.20 -11.70
N VAL A 4 -12.24 -18.57 -12.20
CA VAL A 4 -11.33 -17.64 -12.83
C VAL A 4 -11.69 -17.65 -14.29
N SER A 5 -12.50 -16.69 -14.70
CA SER A 5 -12.65 -16.36 -16.10
C SER A 5 -11.34 -15.72 -16.56
N GLY A 6 -10.59 -16.47 -17.28
CA GLY A 6 -9.28 -16.06 -17.70
C GLY A 6 -8.25 -17.08 -17.22
N SER A 7 -7.18 -17.17 -17.97
CA SER A 7 -6.11 -18.10 -17.66
C SER A 7 -5.65 -17.92 -16.23
N THR A 8 -5.85 -18.95 -15.43
CA THR A 8 -5.21 -19.06 -14.14
C THR A 8 -3.73 -19.35 -14.28
N ASP A 9 -3.29 -19.63 -15.48
CA ASP A 9 -1.90 -19.77 -15.80
C ASP A 9 -1.25 -18.39 -15.89
N THR A 10 -0.97 -17.85 -14.74
CA THR A 10 -0.18 -16.64 -14.63
C THR A 10 1.32 -16.93 -14.79
N GLY A 11 1.71 -18.16 -15.16
CA GLY A 11 3.10 -18.59 -15.10
C GLY A 11 3.71 -18.47 -13.69
N ASN A 12 2.94 -17.97 -12.76
CA ASN A 12 3.26 -17.80 -11.35
C ASN A 12 2.49 -18.83 -10.54
N LYS A 13 3.13 -19.91 -10.21
CA LYS A 13 2.57 -20.95 -9.37
C LYS A 13 1.86 -20.37 -8.15
N GLY A 14 0.54 -20.23 -8.24
CA GLY A 14 -0.28 -20.29 -7.06
C GLY A 14 -0.64 -18.98 -6.39
N ARG A 15 -0.89 -17.86 -7.11
CA ARG A 15 -1.55 -16.72 -6.47
C ARG A 15 -2.68 -16.18 -7.30
N LEU A 16 -3.86 -16.53 -6.87
CA LEU A 16 -5.06 -15.81 -7.25
C LEU A 16 -5.17 -14.59 -6.36
N ALA A 17 -4.69 -13.46 -6.86
CA ALA A 17 -5.10 -12.19 -6.33
C ALA A 17 -6.40 -11.83 -7.05
N SER A 18 -7.52 -11.96 -6.35
CA SER A 18 -8.76 -11.40 -6.84
C SER A 18 -8.73 -9.88 -6.62
N ARG A 19 -9.54 -9.16 -7.37
CA ARG A 19 -9.80 -7.74 -7.15
C ARG A 19 -10.20 -7.43 -5.70
N PHE A 20 -10.71 -8.39 -4.96
CA PHE A 20 -11.21 -8.27 -3.60
C PHE A 20 -10.27 -8.85 -2.54
N GLY A 21 -9.03 -9.19 -2.89
CA GLY A 21 -8.07 -9.76 -1.97
C GLY A 21 -7.54 -11.12 -2.40
N ALA A 22 -6.68 -11.72 -1.60
CA ALA A 22 -6.20 -13.05 -1.82
C ALA A 22 -7.28 -14.07 -1.45
N ALA A 23 -7.66 -14.92 -2.39
CA ALA A 23 -8.71 -15.92 -2.19
C ALA A 23 -8.33 -17.02 -1.18
N ASP A 24 -7.06 -17.10 -0.81
CA ASP A 24 -6.50 -18.11 0.09
C ASP A 24 -6.31 -17.64 1.54
N GLY A 25 -6.92 -16.49 1.90
CA GLY A 25 -6.83 -15.90 3.24
C GLY A 25 -5.46 -15.34 3.60
N ARG A 26 -4.52 -15.31 2.66
CA ARG A 26 -3.20 -14.70 2.88
C ARG A 26 -3.26 -13.20 2.72
N PRO A 27 -2.34 -12.46 3.38
CA PRO A 27 -2.27 -11.01 3.19
C PRO A 27 -2.15 -10.66 1.70
N LYS A 28 -2.94 -9.68 1.26
CA LYS A 28 -2.81 -9.10 -0.08
C LYS A 28 -1.55 -8.22 -0.13
N PRO A 29 -0.44 -8.65 -0.73
CA PRO A 29 0.74 -7.83 -0.89
C PRO A 29 0.80 -7.23 -2.28
N PHE A 30 1.49 -6.11 -2.44
CA PHE A 30 2.16 -5.86 -3.70
C PHE A 30 3.55 -6.51 -3.72
N ASP A 31 4.04 -6.87 -4.89
CA ASP A 31 5.36 -7.45 -5.10
C ASP A 31 5.91 -6.90 -6.43
N ILE A 32 6.89 -6.02 -6.35
CA ILE A 32 7.47 -5.30 -7.49
C ILE A 32 8.97 -5.54 -7.58
N LYS A 33 9.58 -5.18 -8.72
CA LYS A 33 11.04 -5.08 -8.81
C LYS A 33 11.52 -4.06 -7.79
N HIS A 34 12.63 -4.37 -7.09
CA HIS A 34 13.17 -3.43 -6.11
C HIS A 34 13.63 -2.16 -6.83
N PRO A 35 13.17 -0.96 -6.41
CA PRO A 35 13.42 0.28 -7.17
C PRO A 35 14.90 0.68 -7.24
N SER A 36 15.72 0.25 -6.28
CA SER A 36 17.13 0.65 -6.19
C SER A 36 18.12 -0.52 -6.08
N LYS A 37 17.67 -1.77 -6.17
CA LYS A 37 18.55 -2.96 -6.10
C LYS A 37 18.24 -3.93 -7.23
N GLU A 38 19.14 -4.04 -8.19
CA GLU A 38 18.99 -5.00 -9.28
C GLU A 38 18.95 -6.44 -8.78
N GLY A 39 18.06 -7.25 -9.37
CA GLY A 39 17.87 -8.66 -8.98
C GLY A 39 17.06 -8.87 -7.69
N TRP A 40 16.66 -7.79 -6.99
CA TRP A 40 15.85 -7.86 -5.77
C TRP A 40 14.38 -7.53 -6.05
N ARG A 41 13.52 -7.94 -5.11
CA ARG A 41 12.10 -7.60 -5.11
C ARG A 41 11.72 -6.89 -3.83
N LEU A 42 10.72 -6.03 -3.93
CA LEU A 42 10.11 -5.35 -2.79
C LEU A 42 8.67 -5.85 -2.63
N ARG A 43 8.35 -6.28 -1.41
CA ARG A 43 7.03 -6.81 -1.09
C ARG A 43 6.49 -6.20 0.18
N TYR A 44 5.32 -5.56 0.07
CA TYR A 44 4.58 -5.01 1.18
C TYR A 44 3.18 -5.61 1.25
N ALA A 45 2.65 -5.76 2.47
CA ALA A 45 1.23 -5.99 2.66
C ALA A 45 0.46 -4.69 2.43
N CYS A 46 -0.70 -4.79 1.77
CA CYS A 46 -1.52 -3.63 1.51
C CYS A 46 -2.37 -3.27 2.73
N ILE A 47 -2.48 -1.99 3.01
CA ILE A 47 -3.50 -1.38 3.86
C ILE A 47 -4.51 -0.75 2.90
N GLU A 48 -5.79 -0.96 3.11
CA GLU A 48 -6.83 -0.29 2.34
C GLU A 48 -6.94 1.16 2.79
N GLY A 49 -6.84 2.08 1.85
CA GLY A 49 -6.87 3.51 2.10
C GLY A 49 -7.18 4.28 0.82
N PRO A 50 -7.42 5.59 0.91
CA PRO A 50 -7.77 6.43 -0.23
C PRO A 50 -6.57 6.73 -1.14
N GLU A 51 -5.38 6.30 -0.78
CA GLU A 51 -4.16 6.51 -1.54
C GLU A 51 -3.33 5.23 -1.65
N VAL A 52 -2.50 5.16 -2.68
CA VAL A 52 -1.53 4.08 -2.83
C VAL A 52 -0.25 4.49 -2.08
N GLY A 53 -0.22 4.20 -0.79
CA GLY A 53 0.85 4.62 0.09
C GLY A 53 1.66 3.49 0.70
N VAL A 54 2.77 3.87 1.31
CA VAL A 54 3.63 3.02 2.14
C VAL A 54 3.90 3.71 3.47
N TYR A 55 4.26 2.95 4.48
CA TYR A 55 4.62 3.52 5.76
C TYR A 55 5.93 2.94 6.30
N HIS A 56 6.60 3.72 7.13
CA HIS A 56 7.74 3.34 7.92
C HIS A 56 7.53 3.76 9.37
N ARG A 57 7.71 2.84 10.31
CA ARG A 57 7.49 3.13 11.73
C ARG A 57 8.63 2.61 12.59
N GLY A 58 8.83 3.25 13.73
CA GLY A 58 9.86 2.84 14.66
C GLY A 58 9.90 3.72 15.90
N ARG A 59 11.05 3.72 16.52
CA ARG A 59 11.33 4.52 17.70
C ARG A 59 12.69 5.21 17.58
N VAL A 60 12.73 6.49 17.96
CA VAL A 60 13.96 7.28 18.13
C VAL A 60 14.30 7.35 19.62
N ARG A 61 15.56 7.14 19.96
CA ARG A 61 16.10 7.26 21.31
C ARG A 61 17.38 8.07 21.31
N GLY A 62 17.34 9.30 21.82
CA GLY A 62 18.49 10.19 21.92
C GLY A 62 18.92 10.83 20.61
N GLU A 63 18.56 10.26 19.48
CA GLU A 63 18.86 10.79 18.15
C GLU A 63 17.83 11.83 17.72
N LYS A 64 18.21 12.67 16.76
CA LYS A 64 17.33 13.69 16.17
C LYS A 64 17.03 13.43 14.70
N ILE A 65 17.27 12.20 14.25
CA ILE A 65 17.15 11.82 12.84
C ILE A 65 16.41 10.49 12.76
N ILE A 66 15.42 10.43 11.88
CA ILE A 66 14.82 9.19 11.42
C ILE A 66 15.41 8.91 10.04
N LYS A 67 16.05 7.75 9.88
CA LYS A 67 16.50 7.28 8.59
C LYS A 67 15.36 6.57 7.88
N LEU A 68 15.02 7.03 6.69
CA LEU A 68 14.07 6.36 5.82
C LEU A 68 14.73 5.16 5.12
N PRO A 69 13.96 4.16 4.67
CA PRO A 69 14.50 3.08 3.86
C PRO A 69 15.15 3.63 2.59
N ASP A 70 16.35 3.17 2.25
CA ASP A 70 17.15 3.69 1.13
C ASP A 70 16.42 3.67 -0.23
N TYR A 71 15.47 2.72 -0.41
CA TYR A 71 14.66 2.61 -1.62
C TYR A 71 13.48 3.60 -1.68
N TRP A 72 13.16 4.33 -0.60
CA TRP A 72 12.09 5.32 -0.60
C TRP A 72 12.37 6.48 -1.55
N LYS A 73 13.61 6.85 -1.72
CA LYS A 73 14.02 7.88 -2.70
C LYS A 73 13.51 7.60 -4.12
N ASP A 74 13.38 6.30 -4.49
CA ASP A 74 12.95 5.86 -5.82
C ASP A 74 11.46 5.44 -5.85
N LEU A 75 10.86 5.19 -4.69
CA LEU A 75 9.49 4.68 -4.54
C LEU A 75 8.48 5.75 -4.12
N VAL A 76 8.87 6.67 -3.26
CA VAL A 76 7.96 7.60 -2.56
C VAL A 76 8.10 9.00 -3.12
N ASP A 77 6.96 9.67 -3.27
CA ASP A 77 6.93 11.10 -3.50
C ASP A 77 7.28 11.82 -2.19
N VAL A 78 8.41 12.51 -2.18
CA VAL A 78 8.94 13.19 -1.00
C VAL A 78 8.01 14.29 -0.47
N GLU A 79 7.26 14.94 -1.36
CA GLU A 79 6.32 16.00 -0.98
C GLU A 79 5.07 15.44 -0.28
N SER A 80 4.76 14.16 -0.49
CA SER A 80 3.65 13.46 0.17
C SER A 80 3.99 12.98 1.57
N VAL A 81 5.24 13.07 2.00
CA VAL A 81 5.69 12.54 3.29
C VAL A 81 5.01 13.25 4.45
N SER A 82 4.32 12.46 5.27
CA SER A 82 3.74 12.91 6.53
C SER A 82 4.31 12.15 7.72
N VAL A 83 4.48 12.81 8.85
CA VAL A 83 5.14 12.25 10.02
C VAL A 83 4.29 12.47 11.26
N GLN A 84 3.99 11.37 11.96
CA GLN A 84 3.38 11.41 13.28
C GLN A 84 4.41 11.03 14.33
N LEU A 85 4.52 11.84 15.38
CA LEU A 85 5.45 11.64 16.49
C LEU A 85 4.67 11.48 17.79
N GLN A 86 5.05 10.48 18.57
CA GLN A 86 4.47 10.25 19.90
C GLN A 86 5.59 10.17 20.95
N PRO A 87 5.79 11.21 21.77
CA PRO A 87 6.76 11.19 22.87
C PRO A 87 6.51 10.06 23.86
N ILE A 88 7.61 9.57 24.46
CA ILE A 88 7.60 8.44 25.40
C ILE A 88 8.29 8.83 26.70
N GLY A 89 7.67 8.52 27.83
CA GLY A 89 8.25 8.63 29.17
C GLY A 89 8.12 10.01 29.81
N ALA A 90 8.06 11.07 29.04
CA ALA A 90 7.82 12.43 29.51
C ALA A 90 7.16 13.28 28.42
N HIS A 91 6.53 14.36 28.83
CA HIS A 91 6.05 15.36 27.88
C HIS A 91 7.24 16.00 27.16
N GLN A 92 7.23 15.88 25.84
CA GLN A 92 8.24 16.49 24.98
C GLN A 92 7.52 17.19 23.81
N ASP A 93 7.90 18.43 23.57
CA ASP A 93 7.56 19.12 22.35
C ASP A 93 8.59 18.77 21.28
N VAL A 94 8.25 17.84 20.40
CA VAL A 94 9.10 17.34 19.32
C VAL A 94 8.44 17.66 17.99
N ILE A 95 9.16 18.35 17.13
CA ILE A 95 8.70 18.73 15.81
C ILE A 95 9.59 18.14 14.72
N VAL A 96 9.01 17.98 13.55
CA VAL A 96 9.77 17.76 12.31
C VAL A 96 10.33 19.12 11.87
N LYS A 97 11.65 19.24 11.85
CA LYS A 97 12.33 20.47 11.42
C LYS A 97 12.40 20.58 9.89
N ARG A 98 12.72 19.48 9.25
CA ARG A 98 12.80 19.32 7.80
C ARG A 98 12.88 17.83 7.45
N TRP A 99 12.69 17.51 6.21
CA TRP A 99 12.92 16.16 5.66
C TRP A 99 13.48 16.25 4.26
N ASP A 100 14.01 15.13 3.81
CA ASP A 100 14.41 14.87 2.44
C ASP A 100 14.02 13.42 2.06
N ASP A 101 14.50 12.90 0.96
CA ASP A 101 14.21 11.55 0.47
C ASP A 101 14.87 10.41 1.28
N GLN A 102 15.73 10.73 2.22
CA GLN A 102 16.49 9.77 3.04
C GLN A 102 16.33 9.98 4.54
N PHE A 103 16.09 11.22 4.99
CA PHE A 103 16.11 11.56 6.41
C PHE A 103 14.99 12.51 6.79
N ILE A 104 14.49 12.29 8.02
CA ILE A 104 13.62 13.24 8.71
C ILE A 104 14.38 13.78 9.92
N TYR A 105 14.50 15.09 10.02
CA TYR A 105 15.23 15.78 11.07
C TYR A 105 14.26 16.31 12.11
N LEU A 106 14.45 15.88 13.35
CA LEU A 106 13.63 16.24 14.49
C LEU A 106 14.27 17.33 15.33
N GLN A 107 13.46 18.11 16.00
CA GLN A 107 13.87 19.10 16.97
C GLN A 107 13.01 18.97 18.22
N ALA A 108 13.66 18.83 19.38
CA ALA A 108 13.00 18.90 20.68
C ALA A 108 13.19 20.28 21.30
N GLN A 109 12.16 20.79 21.95
CA GLN A 109 12.25 21.98 22.77
C GLN A 109 13.03 21.67 24.05
N GLY A 110 13.79 22.67 24.55
CA GLY A 110 14.52 22.56 25.82
C GLY A 110 15.76 21.67 25.81
N GLY A 111 16.23 21.21 24.64
CA GLY A 111 17.48 20.45 24.51
C GLY A 111 17.46 19.04 25.06
N MET A 112 16.33 18.54 25.50
CA MET A 112 16.18 17.16 25.95
C MET A 112 16.43 16.15 24.81
N PRO A 113 17.00 14.97 25.12
CA PRO A 113 17.11 13.89 24.14
C PRO A 113 15.72 13.47 23.64
N VAL A 114 15.57 13.34 22.33
CA VAL A 114 14.30 12.88 21.72
C VAL A 114 14.08 11.42 22.10
N ASN A 115 12.88 11.11 22.59
CA ASN A 115 12.44 9.74 22.82
C ASN A 115 10.99 9.63 22.38
N CYS A 116 10.77 9.15 21.17
CA CYS A 116 9.43 9.07 20.61
C CYS A 116 9.25 7.87 19.68
N PHE A 117 8.02 7.39 19.59
CA PHE A 117 7.59 6.59 18.44
C PHE A 117 7.35 7.50 17.24
N TYR A 118 7.55 6.95 16.06
CA TYR A 118 7.21 7.63 14.82
C TYR A 118 6.45 6.71 13.87
N HIS A 119 5.54 7.33 13.10
CA HIS A 119 4.93 6.76 11.91
C HIS A 119 5.14 7.76 10.78
N VAL A 120 5.72 7.28 9.70
CA VAL A 120 5.95 8.05 8.48
C VAL A 120 5.15 7.40 7.38
N TYR A 121 4.36 8.19 6.69
CA TYR A 121 3.58 7.77 5.52
C TYR A 121 4.08 8.52 4.30
N GLY A 122 3.98 7.91 3.14
CA GLY A 122 4.28 8.56 1.87
C GLY A 122 3.58 7.85 0.71
N ALA A 123 3.09 8.63 -0.23
CA ALA A 123 2.45 8.12 -1.42
C ALA A 123 3.49 7.54 -2.39
N ARG A 124 3.12 6.48 -3.09
CA ARG A 124 3.95 5.90 -4.15
C ARG A 124 3.92 6.76 -5.39
N LYS A 125 5.10 7.00 -5.99
CA LYS A 125 5.24 7.74 -7.25
C LYS A 125 5.37 6.87 -8.50
N ASP A 126 5.45 5.54 -8.31
CA ASP A 126 5.60 4.56 -9.38
C ASP A 126 4.27 4.02 -9.91
N VAL A 127 3.15 4.51 -9.38
CA VAL A 127 1.80 4.12 -9.78
C VAL A 127 0.93 5.36 -9.97
N ASN A 128 -0.11 5.23 -10.78
CA ASN A 128 -1.10 6.29 -10.91
C ASN A 128 -1.85 6.53 -9.59
N PRO A 129 -2.26 7.76 -9.31
CA PRO A 129 -3.14 8.05 -8.18
C PRO A 129 -4.41 7.21 -8.24
N LEU A 130 -4.89 6.81 -7.07
CA LEU A 130 -6.17 6.12 -6.95
C LEU A 130 -7.30 7.13 -7.07
N TYR A 131 -8.23 6.88 -7.96
CA TYR A 131 -9.51 7.60 -8.00
C TYR A 131 -10.45 6.91 -7.01
N VAL A 132 -10.59 7.50 -5.83
CA VAL A 132 -11.42 6.94 -4.74
C VAL A 132 -12.90 6.99 -5.10
N GLU A 133 -13.30 8.05 -5.76
CA GLU A 133 -14.65 8.28 -6.26
C GLU A 133 -14.56 8.56 -7.76
N TYR A 134 -15.44 7.94 -8.51
CA TYR A 134 -15.56 8.15 -9.96
C TYR A 134 -17.01 7.96 -10.38
N GLU A 135 -17.41 8.65 -11.43
CA GLU A 135 -18.72 8.53 -12.01
C GLU A 135 -18.76 7.32 -12.95
N GLY A 136 -19.77 6.47 -12.79
CA GLY A 136 -19.95 5.29 -13.62
C GLY A 136 -21.07 4.39 -13.13
N GLU A 137 -21.55 3.53 -14.03
CA GLU A 137 -22.58 2.51 -13.73
C GLU A 137 -21.93 1.17 -13.34
N SER A 138 -20.66 0.99 -13.68
CA SER A 138 -19.92 -0.24 -13.41
C SER A 138 -18.45 0.04 -13.09
N TRP A 139 -17.78 -0.95 -12.58
CA TRP A 139 -16.33 -0.87 -12.36
C TRP A 139 -15.51 -0.69 -13.64
N LYS A 140 -16.09 -0.94 -14.82
CA LYS A 140 -15.45 -0.73 -16.11
C LYS A 140 -15.24 0.75 -16.43
N ASP A 141 -16.00 1.61 -15.75
CA ASP A 141 -15.92 3.06 -15.91
C ASP A 141 -14.81 3.70 -15.06
N TYR A 142 -14.05 2.88 -14.31
CA TYR A 142 -12.92 3.36 -13.55
C TYR A 142 -11.89 4.05 -14.46
N PRO A 143 -11.51 5.32 -14.19
CA PRO A 143 -10.70 6.13 -15.09
C PRO A 143 -9.19 5.76 -15.03
N ASP A 144 -8.84 4.49 -15.19
CA ASP A 144 -7.46 4.04 -15.29
C ASP A 144 -7.03 4.05 -16.75
N PRO A 145 -6.02 4.85 -17.15
CA PRO A 145 -5.53 4.91 -18.52
C PRO A 145 -4.96 3.58 -19.03
N ASN A 146 -4.62 2.66 -18.12
CA ASN A 146 -4.13 1.33 -18.47
C ASN A 146 -5.25 0.27 -18.50
N PHE A 147 -6.48 0.66 -18.20
CA PHE A 147 -7.61 -0.24 -18.17
C PHE A 147 -8.27 -0.30 -19.56
N ASN A 148 -8.45 -1.52 -20.09
CA ASN A 148 -9.21 -1.73 -21.31
C ASN A 148 -10.57 -2.37 -20.99
N PRO A 149 -11.66 -1.61 -21.05
CA PRO A 149 -12.99 -2.12 -20.74
C PRO A 149 -13.47 -3.23 -21.69
N GLU A 150 -12.96 -3.26 -22.93
CA GLU A 150 -13.37 -4.26 -23.93
C GLU A 150 -12.85 -5.67 -23.60
N THR A 151 -11.70 -5.75 -22.93
CA THR A 151 -11.09 -7.03 -22.52
C THR A 151 -11.42 -7.41 -21.08
N ALA A 152 -12.08 -6.52 -20.36
CA ALA A 152 -12.44 -6.76 -18.98
C ALA A 152 -13.65 -7.70 -18.88
N PRO A 153 -13.63 -8.70 -17.99
CA PRO A 153 -14.77 -9.57 -17.78
C PRO A 153 -15.96 -8.79 -17.25
N ASP A 154 -17.16 -9.23 -17.57
CA ASP A 154 -18.37 -8.65 -17.00
C ASP A 154 -18.44 -8.84 -15.49
N GLU A 155 -19.11 -7.93 -14.81
CA GLU A 155 -19.38 -8.12 -13.38
C GLU A 155 -20.24 -9.37 -13.17
N PRO A 156 -19.87 -10.20 -12.19
CA PRO A 156 -20.74 -11.30 -11.81
C PRO A 156 -22.08 -10.75 -11.32
N ASN A 157 -23.17 -11.28 -11.81
CA ASN A 157 -24.47 -10.98 -11.24
C ASN A 157 -24.61 -11.66 -9.87
N TYR A 158 -24.29 -10.94 -8.82
CA TYR A 158 -24.37 -11.45 -7.44
C TYR A 158 -25.79 -11.81 -7.00
N ASN A 159 -26.81 -11.35 -7.71
CA ASN A 159 -28.21 -11.68 -7.47
C ASN A 159 -28.68 -12.90 -8.24
N ASP A 160 -27.86 -13.43 -9.15
CA ASP A 160 -28.17 -14.65 -9.88
C ASP A 160 -28.21 -15.86 -8.92
N PRO A 161 -29.37 -16.56 -8.85
CA PRO A 161 -29.50 -17.75 -8.01
C PRO A 161 -28.47 -18.83 -8.35
N GLU A 162 -28.11 -18.98 -9.62
CA GLU A 162 -27.11 -19.94 -10.09
C GLU A 162 -25.71 -19.57 -9.61
N TYR A 163 -25.38 -18.29 -9.59
CA TYR A 163 -24.13 -17.80 -9.02
C TYR A 163 -24.02 -18.09 -7.52
N ARG A 164 -25.12 -17.87 -6.77
CA ARG A 164 -25.18 -18.18 -5.32
C ARG A 164 -25.06 -19.67 -5.06
N THR A 165 -25.68 -20.50 -5.86
CA THR A 165 -25.63 -21.97 -5.72
C THR A 165 -24.23 -22.49 -5.99
N LYS A 166 -23.57 -22.03 -7.04
CA LYS A 166 -22.18 -22.40 -7.35
C LYS A 166 -21.20 -22.01 -6.26
N ARG A 167 -21.41 -20.87 -5.58
CA ARG A 167 -20.57 -20.40 -4.48
C ARG A 167 -20.70 -21.29 -3.23
N ASN A 168 -21.86 -21.87 -2.99
CA ASN A 168 -22.13 -22.69 -1.82
C ASN A 168 -21.76 -24.17 -2.01
N THR A 169 -21.37 -24.58 -3.22
CA THR A 169 -21.01 -25.97 -3.53
C THR A 169 -19.49 -26.18 -3.52
N ILE A 170 -18.77 -25.51 -2.61
CA ILE A 170 -17.39 -25.87 -2.35
C ILE A 170 -17.39 -27.10 -1.45
N THR A 171 -17.29 -28.26 -2.07
CA THR A 171 -16.97 -29.49 -1.35
C THR A 171 -15.47 -29.48 -1.09
N ILE A 172 -15.09 -29.56 0.16
CA ILE A 172 -13.71 -29.66 0.68
C ILE A 172 -13.14 -31.02 0.29
#